data_e2b9a1cd91e959fe49688ddd1ad7077f
#
_entry.id   e2b9a1cd91e959fe49688ddd1ad7077f
#
_cell.length_a   1.000
_cell.length_b   1.000
_cell.length_c   1.000
_cell.angle_alpha   90.00
_cell.angle_beta   90.00
_cell.angle_gamma   90.00
#
_symmetry.space_group_name_H-M   'P 1'
#
loop_
_entity.id
_entity.type
_entity.pdbx_description
1 polymer ?
#
loop_
_entity_poly.entity_id
_entity_poly.type
_entity_poly.pdbx_seq_one_letter_code
_entity_poly.pdbx_strand_id
1 'polypeptide(L)'
;MNTLFDKIWDAHVVQKVEDGPTQLYIDRLYCHEVTSPQAFEGLRARGLRCFRPEKIFCMPDHNTPTHDQDKPIEDPVSRTQVDTLAKNAEEFGLTHFGMMNPKNGIIHVVGPERGLTLPGMTIVCGDSHTSTHGAMGSFRSEER
;
A
#
# COMPACT_ATOMS: atom_id res chain seq x y z
N MET A 1 9.71 21.88 -22.29
CA MET A 1 9.75 22.08 -20.81
C MET A 1 8.99 20.92 -20.21
N ASN A 2 9.62 20.09 -19.37
CA ASN A 2 8.96 18.90 -18.80
C ASN A 2 8.07 19.32 -17.63
N THR A 3 6.87 18.75 -17.57
CA THR A 3 5.94 18.89 -16.43
C THR A 3 6.48 18.15 -15.20
N LEU A 4 5.88 18.35 -14.04
CA LEU A 4 6.22 17.54 -12.84
C LEU A 4 5.95 16.05 -13.10
N PHE A 5 4.86 15.74 -13.80
CA PHE A 5 4.55 14.37 -14.20
C PHE A 5 5.69 13.76 -15.03
N ASP A 6 6.13 14.44 -16.09
CA ASP A 6 7.19 13.93 -16.96
C ASP A 6 8.48 13.65 -16.17
N LYS A 7 8.82 14.54 -15.23
CA LYS A 7 10.05 14.40 -14.42
C LYS A 7 9.98 13.18 -13.51
N ILE A 8 8.83 12.96 -12.86
CA ILE A 8 8.65 11.80 -11.98
C ILE A 8 8.59 10.52 -12.82
N TRP A 9 7.83 10.55 -13.91
CA TRP A 9 7.71 9.42 -14.83
C TRP A 9 9.07 8.97 -15.34
N ASP A 10 9.81 9.87 -15.97
CA ASP A 10 11.12 9.57 -16.58
C ASP A 10 12.13 9.03 -15.55
N ALA A 11 12.08 9.54 -14.31
CA ALA A 11 12.95 9.07 -13.22
C ALA A 11 12.64 7.64 -12.74
N HIS A 12 11.42 7.15 -13.02
CA HIS A 12 10.97 5.83 -12.54
C HIS A 12 10.82 4.79 -13.66
N VAL A 13 11.05 5.16 -14.91
CA VAL A 13 11.01 4.20 -16.02
C VAL A 13 12.13 3.18 -15.87
N VAL A 14 11.75 1.92 -15.71
CA VAL A 14 12.68 0.78 -15.70
C VAL A 14 12.87 0.25 -17.12
N GLN A 15 11.78 0.08 -17.83
CA GLN A 15 11.79 -0.45 -19.19
C GLN A 15 10.59 0.06 -20.00
N LYS A 16 10.84 0.42 -21.24
CA LYS A 16 9.79 0.63 -22.25
C LYS A 16 9.73 -0.62 -23.12
N VAL A 17 8.58 -1.28 -23.12
CA VAL A 17 8.35 -2.44 -23.98
C VAL A 17 7.88 -1.92 -25.33
N GLU A 18 8.51 -2.35 -26.42
CA GLU A 18 8.08 -2.00 -27.78
C GLU A 18 6.67 -2.49 -28.02
N ASP A 19 5.79 -1.60 -28.48
CA ASP A 19 4.35 -1.85 -28.65
C ASP A 19 3.62 -2.37 -27.40
N GLY A 20 4.18 -2.10 -26.20
CA GLY A 20 3.67 -2.59 -24.93
C GLY A 20 3.72 -1.55 -23.80
N PRO A 21 3.41 -1.97 -22.57
CA PRO A 21 3.38 -1.07 -21.41
C PRO A 21 4.78 -0.61 -21.00
N THR A 22 4.86 0.57 -20.43
CA THR A 22 6.06 1.04 -19.74
C THR A 22 6.10 0.46 -18.32
N GLN A 23 7.20 -0.16 -17.94
CA GLN A 23 7.43 -0.64 -16.59
C GLN A 23 8.02 0.47 -15.73
N LEU A 24 7.40 0.73 -14.59
CA LEU A 24 7.85 1.74 -13.63
C LEU A 24 8.35 1.09 -12.34
N TYR A 25 9.38 1.67 -11.76
CA TYR A 25 9.77 1.38 -10.38
C TYR A 25 8.76 2.02 -9.43
N ILE A 26 8.37 1.28 -8.38
CA ILE A 26 7.44 1.75 -7.36
C ILE A 26 8.18 1.97 -6.05
N ASP A 27 8.16 3.21 -5.54
CA ASP A 27 8.85 3.58 -4.29
C ASP A 27 8.14 3.09 -3.04
N ARG A 28 6.80 3.07 -3.07
CA ARG A 28 5.97 2.64 -1.94
C ARG A 28 4.76 1.86 -2.40
N LEU A 29 4.50 0.76 -1.71
CA LEU A 29 3.25 0.03 -1.78
C LEU A 29 2.55 0.14 -0.42
N TYR A 30 1.30 0.59 -0.43
CA TYR A 30 0.43 0.56 0.73
C TYR A 30 -0.59 -0.56 0.60
N CYS A 31 -0.75 -1.32 1.68
CA CYS A 31 -1.65 -2.47 1.74
C CYS A 31 -2.63 -2.30 2.90
N HIS A 32 -3.91 -2.42 2.61
CA HIS A 32 -4.96 -2.52 3.61
C HIS A 32 -5.67 -3.87 3.53
N GLU A 33 -6.55 -4.17 4.49
CA GLU A 33 -7.11 -5.50 4.69
C GLU A 33 -8.11 -5.95 3.62
N VAL A 34 -8.70 -5.01 2.84
CA VAL A 34 -9.77 -5.34 1.90
C VAL A 34 -9.24 -5.88 0.57
N THR A 35 -8.26 -5.22 -0.04
CA THR A 35 -7.79 -5.55 -1.39
C THR A 35 -6.49 -6.36 -1.43
N SER A 36 -5.63 -6.23 -0.42
CA SER A 36 -4.32 -6.88 -0.41
C SER A 36 -4.32 -8.42 -0.31
N PRO A 37 -5.31 -9.10 0.28
CA PRO A 37 -5.28 -10.56 0.42
C PRO A 37 -5.09 -11.29 -0.90
N GLN A 38 -5.73 -10.83 -1.98
CA GLN A 38 -5.65 -11.44 -3.31
C GLN A 38 -4.23 -11.35 -3.90
N ALA A 39 -3.54 -10.23 -3.69
CA ALA A 39 -2.17 -10.05 -4.15
C ALA A 39 -1.21 -11.05 -3.46
N PHE A 40 -1.33 -11.21 -2.15
CA PHE A 40 -0.52 -12.18 -1.40
C PHE A 40 -0.83 -13.63 -1.77
N GLU A 41 -2.10 -13.96 -2.03
CA GLU A 41 -2.49 -15.28 -2.55
C GLU A 41 -1.83 -15.55 -3.91
N GLY A 42 -1.84 -14.57 -4.80
CA GLY A 42 -1.16 -14.66 -6.09
C GLY A 42 0.37 -14.86 -5.96
N LEU A 43 1.01 -14.23 -4.97
CA LEU A 43 2.43 -14.45 -4.68
C LEU A 43 2.69 -15.87 -4.19
N ARG A 44 1.88 -16.38 -3.24
CA ARG A 44 2.00 -17.76 -2.73
C ARG A 44 1.82 -18.80 -3.83
N ALA A 45 0.77 -18.67 -4.64
CA ALA A 45 0.49 -19.59 -5.73
C ALA A 45 1.63 -19.69 -6.74
N ARG A 46 2.43 -18.62 -6.89
CA ARG A 46 3.58 -18.55 -7.78
C ARG A 46 4.92 -18.82 -7.10
N GLY A 47 4.93 -19.07 -5.80
CA GLY A 47 6.17 -19.24 -5.02
C GLY A 47 7.06 -18.01 -4.97
N LEU A 48 6.47 -16.81 -5.11
CA LEU A 48 7.19 -15.54 -5.15
C LEU A 48 7.21 -14.86 -3.77
N ARG A 49 8.25 -14.07 -3.54
CA ARG A 49 8.39 -13.19 -2.39
C ARG A 49 8.28 -11.73 -2.81
N CYS A 50 8.03 -10.85 -1.85
CA CYS A 50 8.09 -9.41 -2.10
C CYS A 50 9.52 -9.00 -2.44
N PHE A 51 9.71 -8.25 -3.54
CA PHE A 51 11.03 -7.81 -4.01
C PHE A 51 11.70 -6.83 -3.03
N ARG A 52 10.93 -5.90 -2.48
CA ARG A 52 11.41 -4.85 -1.56
C ARG A 52 10.45 -4.73 -0.36
N PRO A 53 10.47 -5.71 0.57
CA PRO A 53 9.51 -5.74 1.69
C PRO A 53 9.60 -4.49 2.59
N GLU A 54 10.75 -3.87 2.71
CA GLU A 54 10.96 -2.62 3.46
C GLU A 54 10.29 -1.39 2.84
N LYS A 55 9.76 -1.53 1.61
CA LYS A 55 9.01 -0.48 0.91
C LYS A 55 7.50 -0.67 0.99
N ILE A 56 7.05 -1.73 1.66
CA ILE A 56 5.64 -2.11 1.77
C ILE A 56 5.16 -1.86 3.20
N PHE A 57 4.07 -1.10 3.32
CA PHE A 57 3.47 -0.75 4.60
C PHE A 57 2.03 -1.24 4.64
N CYS A 58 1.71 -2.00 5.68
CA CYS A 58 0.40 -2.60 5.90
C CYS A 58 -0.31 -1.90 7.06
N MET A 59 -1.52 -1.41 6.84
CA MET A 59 -2.38 -0.81 7.87
C MET A 59 -3.83 -1.21 7.65
N PRO A 60 -4.52 -1.79 8.64
CA PRO A 60 -5.95 -1.95 8.57
C PRO A 60 -6.62 -0.60 8.88
N ASP A 61 -7.51 -0.13 8.00
CA ASP A 61 -8.18 1.15 8.14
C ASP A 61 -9.62 1.19 7.58
N HIS A 62 -10.09 0.11 6.96
CA HIS A 62 -11.44 0.01 6.42
C HIS A 62 -12.40 -0.73 7.36
N ASN A 63 -11.98 -1.88 7.87
CA ASN A 63 -12.80 -2.78 8.69
C ASN A 63 -12.38 -2.77 10.17
N THR A 64 -11.88 -1.66 10.63
CA THR A 64 -11.48 -1.45 12.02
C THR A 64 -12.54 -0.65 12.77
N PRO A 65 -12.87 -1.01 14.03
CA PRO A 65 -13.77 -0.21 14.85
C PRO A 65 -13.13 1.16 15.16
N THR A 66 -13.97 2.18 15.31
CA THR A 66 -13.52 3.54 15.67
C THR A 66 -13.36 3.74 17.18
N HIS A 67 -13.85 2.78 17.99
CA HIS A 67 -13.73 2.76 19.44
C HIS A 67 -13.54 1.31 19.91
N ASP A 68 -13.12 1.14 21.15
CA ASP A 68 -12.90 -0.19 21.77
C ASP A 68 -11.97 -1.09 20.96
N GLN A 69 -10.92 -0.53 20.35
CA GLN A 69 -9.99 -1.27 19.48
C GLN A 69 -9.16 -2.33 20.22
N ASP A 70 -9.18 -2.30 21.54
CA ASP A 70 -8.62 -3.31 22.45
C ASP A 70 -9.48 -4.58 22.53
N LYS A 71 -10.72 -4.51 22.06
CA LYS A 71 -11.64 -5.65 22.01
C LYS A 71 -11.59 -6.35 20.64
N PRO A 72 -11.98 -7.65 20.60
CA PRO A 72 -12.11 -8.35 19.33
C PRO A 72 -13.13 -7.67 18.41
N ILE A 73 -12.83 -7.59 17.12
CA ILE A 73 -13.78 -7.13 16.11
C ILE A 73 -14.99 -8.09 16.11
N GLU A 74 -16.19 -7.56 16.32
CA GLU A 74 -17.42 -8.39 16.43
C GLU A 74 -17.79 -9.02 15.10
N ASP A 75 -17.78 -8.24 14.01
CA ASP A 75 -18.07 -8.75 12.68
C ASP A 75 -17.01 -9.77 12.22
N PRO A 76 -17.40 -11.03 11.94
CA PRO A 76 -16.45 -12.09 11.61
C PRO A 76 -15.73 -11.87 10.26
N VAL A 77 -16.36 -11.18 9.31
CA VAL A 77 -15.77 -10.89 8.01
C VAL A 77 -14.65 -9.84 8.18
N SER A 78 -14.97 -8.74 8.84
CA SER A 78 -14.01 -7.68 9.17
C SER A 78 -12.82 -8.22 9.96
N ARG A 79 -13.09 -9.04 10.97
CA ARG A 79 -12.06 -9.70 11.77
C ARG A 79 -11.13 -10.55 10.90
N THR A 80 -11.72 -11.40 10.05
CA THR A 80 -10.93 -12.26 9.15
C THR A 80 -10.03 -11.45 8.21
N GLN A 81 -10.53 -10.34 7.69
CA GLN A 81 -9.75 -9.47 6.80
C GLN A 81 -8.57 -8.82 7.54
N VAL A 82 -8.82 -8.25 8.72
CA VAL A 82 -7.77 -7.63 9.54
C VAL A 82 -6.72 -8.65 9.98
N ASP A 83 -7.15 -9.83 10.45
CA ASP A 83 -6.25 -10.92 10.84
C ASP A 83 -5.44 -11.44 9.66
N THR A 84 -6.04 -11.50 8.47
CA THR A 84 -5.37 -11.94 7.25
C THR A 84 -4.28 -10.95 6.82
N LEU A 85 -4.54 -9.64 6.94
CA LEU A 85 -3.52 -8.62 6.68
C LEU A 85 -2.32 -8.78 7.62
N ALA A 86 -2.58 -8.99 8.92
CA ALA A 86 -1.53 -9.19 9.92
C ALA A 86 -0.68 -10.43 9.59
N LYS A 87 -1.32 -11.57 9.28
CA LYS A 87 -0.65 -12.81 8.89
C LYS A 87 0.19 -12.65 7.62
N ASN A 88 -0.36 -11.98 6.61
CA ASN A 88 0.35 -11.70 5.37
C ASN A 88 1.58 -10.81 5.63
N ALA A 89 1.44 -9.78 6.43
CA ALA A 89 2.55 -8.89 6.77
C ALA A 89 3.69 -9.65 7.50
N GLU A 90 3.35 -10.53 8.44
CA GLU A 90 4.31 -11.38 9.14
C GLU A 90 5.01 -12.36 8.17
N GLU A 91 4.24 -13.09 7.37
CA GLU A 91 4.75 -14.09 6.42
C GLU A 91 5.72 -13.49 5.40
N PHE A 92 5.40 -12.32 4.87
CA PHE A 92 6.21 -11.65 3.85
C PHE A 92 7.25 -10.67 4.42
N GLY A 93 7.34 -10.53 5.76
CA GLY A 93 8.33 -9.67 6.43
C GLY A 93 8.09 -8.18 6.21
N LEU A 94 6.82 -7.75 6.19
CA LEU A 94 6.42 -6.38 5.89
C LEU A 94 6.25 -5.52 7.14
N THR A 95 6.35 -4.20 6.98
CA THR A 95 6.01 -3.27 8.06
C THR A 95 4.50 -3.23 8.28
N HIS A 96 4.04 -3.60 9.47
CA HIS A 96 2.64 -3.63 9.84
C HIS A 96 2.34 -2.70 11.02
N PHE A 97 1.43 -1.76 10.82
CA PHE A 97 0.87 -0.91 11.86
C PHE A 97 -0.57 -1.36 12.16
N GLY A 98 -0.70 -2.42 12.96
CA GLY A 98 -2.01 -3.00 13.35
C GLY A 98 -2.80 -2.07 14.27
N MET A 99 -4.08 -2.41 14.56
CA MET A 99 -5.05 -1.56 15.28
C MET A 99 -4.51 -0.92 16.57
N MET A 100 -3.79 -1.65 17.43
CA MET A 100 -3.26 -1.12 18.68
C MET A 100 -1.88 -0.46 18.55
N ASN A 101 -1.35 -0.38 17.34
CA ASN A 101 -0.08 0.29 17.11
C ASN A 101 -0.28 1.82 17.13
N PRO A 102 0.50 2.60 17.89
CA PRO A 102 0.36 4.06 17.95
C PRO A 102 0.66 4.76 16.60
N LYS A 103 1.12 4.00 15.60
CA LYS A 103 1.32 4.48 14.24
C LYS A 103 0.19 4.07 13.30
N ASN A 104 -0.83 3.35 13.80
CA ASN A 104 -2.00 3.00 13.00
C ASN A 104 -2.89 4.21 12.74
N GLY A 105 -3.63 4.17 11.65
CA GLY A 105 -4.60 5.18 11.23
C GLY A 105 -4.97 4.99 9.78
N ILE A 106 -5.67 5.93 9.22
CA ILE A 106 -6.00 5.93 7.78
C ILE A 106 -4.70 5.99 6.97
N ILE A 107 -4.47 4.99 6.12
CA ILE A 107 -3.19 4.79 5.42
C ILE A 107 -2.77 6.02 4.60
N HIS A 108 -3.74 6.71 3.97
CA HIS A 108 -3.51 7.92 3.17
C HIS A 108 -3.28 9.19 4.00
N VAL A 109 -3.50 9.14 5.32
CA VAL A 109 -3.15 10.18 6.29
C VAL A 109 -1.80 9.86 6.92
N VAL A 110 -1.64 8.63 7.41
CA VAL A 110 -0.40 8.16 8.06
C VAL A 110 0.80 8.21 7.11
N GLY A 111 0.60 7.88 5.84
CA GLY A 111 1.66 7.94 4.82
C GLY A 111 2.38 9.28 4.77
N PRO A 112 1.67 10.40 4.53
CA PRO A 112 2.24 11.75 4.55
C PRO A 112 2.75 12.17 5.94
N GLU A 113 1.97 11.97 7.00
CA GLU A 113 2.33 12.42 8.36
C GLU A 113 3.60 11.76 8.90
N ARG A 114 3.88 10.53 8.47
CA ARG A 114 5.07 9.77 8.87
C ARG A 114 6.24 9.90 7.89
N GLY A 115 6.12 10.72 6.87
CA GLY A 115 7.13 10.86 5.83
C GLY A 115 7.33 9.60 4.98
N LEU A 116 6.34 8.72 4.94
CA LEU A 116 6.34 7.55 4.06
C LEU A 116 5.98 7.94 2.62
N THR A 117 5.18 9.00 2.47
CA THR A 117 4.86 9.65 1.19
C THR A 117 5.68 10.93 1.08
N LEU A 118 6.51 11.04 0.06
CA LEU A 118 7.32 12.22 -0.19
C LEU A 118 7.13 12.70 -1.64
N PRO A 119 7.32 14.00 -1.92
CA PRO A 119 7.28 14.52 -3.29
C PRO A 119 8.24 13.76 -4.22
N GLY A 120 7.79 13.51 -5.43
CA GLY A 120 8.58 12.83 -6.44
C GLY A 120 8.56 11.30 -6.37
N MET A 121 7.93 10.70 -5.36
CA MET A 121 7.78 9.24 -5.25
C MET A 121 6.67 8.70 -6.16
N THR A 122 6.79 7.42 -6.51
CA THR A 122 5.72 6.59 -7.08
C THR A 122 5.08 5.76 -5.97
N ILE A 123 3.75 5.84 -5.85
CA ILE A 123 2.99 5.19 -4.79
C ILE A 123 1.82 4.40 -5.39
N VAL A 124 1.65 3.17 -4.95
CA VAL A 124 0.51 2.33 -5.34
C VAL A 124 -0.23 1.82 -4.10
N CYS A 125 -1.53 1.71 -4.20
CA CYS A 125 -2.42 1.13 -3.21
C CYS A 125 -3.70 0.68 -3.91
N GLY A 126 -4.27 -0.42 -3.49
CA GLY A 126 -5.57 -0.90 -3.99
C GLY A 126 -6.76 -0.17 -3.37
N ASP A 127 -6.73 1.16 -3.33
CA ASP A 127 -7.73 2.03 -2.69
C ASP A 127 -8.01 3.27 -3.54
N SER A 128 -9.29 3.63 -3.66
CA SER A 128 -9.76 4.78 -4.46
C SER A 128 -9.22 6.13 -3.94
N HIS A 129 -8.86 6.23 -2.66
CA HIS A 129 -8.31 7.45 -2.05
C HIS A 129 -6.79 7.60 -2.21
N THR A 130 -6.13 6.68 -2.91
CA THR A 130 -4.70 6.79 -3.27
C THR A 130 -4.40 8.11 -4.00
N SER A 131 -5.41 8.70 -4.63
CA SER A 131 -5.35 10.03 -5.26
C SER A 131 -4.85 11.14 -4.31
N THR A 132 -5.06 11.00 -3.01
CA THR A 132 -4.60 11.95 -1.98
C THR A 132 -3.10 12.24 -2.07
N HIS A 133 -2.28 11.23 -2.39
CA HIS A 133 -0.82 11.38 -2.48
C HIS A 133 -0.38 12.31 -3.63
N GLY A 134 -1.25 12.53 -4.62
CA GLY A 134 -1.00 13.52 -5.68
C GLY A 134 -0.87 14.95 -5.14
N ALA A 135 -1.61 15.30 -4.07
CA ALA A 135 -1.49 16.58 -3.40
C ALA A 135 -0.13 16.81 -2.74
N MET A 136 0.61 15.72 -2.46
CA MET A 136 1.98 15.74 -1.90
C MET A 136 3.05 15.75 -3.00
N GLY A 137 2.68 15.88 -4.27
CA GLY A 137 3.60 15.85 -5.39
C GLY A 137 4.15 14.47 -5.72
N SER A 138 3.43 13.41 -5.36
CA SER A 138 3.76 12.03 -5.71
C SER A 138 2.99 11.59 -6.97
N PHE A 139 3.63 10.77 -7.81
CA PHE A 139 2.91 10.01 -8.82
C PHE A 139 2.27 8.77 -8.18
N ARG A 140 1.00 8.55 -8.48
CA ARG A 140 0.23 7.50 -7.80
C ARG A 140 -0.59 6.68 -8.79
N SER A 141 -0.83 5.42 -8.45
CA SER A 141 -1.75 4.55 -9.16
C SER A 141 -2.59 3.77 -8.15
N GLU A 142 -3.86 3.62 -8.46
CA GLU A 142 -4.76 2.66 -7.81
C GLU A 142 -4.87 1.42 -8.72
N GLU A 143 -4.91 0.24 -8.11
CA GLU A 143 -5.30 -0.98 -8.82
C GLU A 143 -6.82 -1.14 -8.69
N ARG A 144 -7.49 -1.33 -9.81
CA ARG A 144 -8.89 -1.76 -9.86
C ARG A 144 -8.98 -3.19 -10.34
#